data_f88b7653396d8ce298f1a154509c254d
#
_entry.id   f88b7653396d8ce298f1a154509c254d
#
_cell.length_a   1.000
_cell.length_b   1.000
_cell.length_c   1.000
_cell.angle_alpha   90.00
_cell.angle_beta   90.00
_cell.angle_gamma   90.00
#
_symmetry.space_group_name_H-M   'P 1'
#
loop_
_entity.id
_entity.type
_entity.pdbx_description
1 polymer ?
#
loop_
_entity_poly.entity_id
_entity_poly.type
_entity_poly.pdbx_seq_one_letter_code
_entity_poly.pdbx_strand_id
1 'polypeptide(L)'
;IFRFKKKSPKINNFRGGVGADEIAYDNVINKIPCGSLYRWPYKYYHSNKDDLKNLNKVNFEEYFNVLKELIYIIENNAVFYNKFKSLPKLSHPKLDLYISARDWMKKENKVVVNKGLQSKADKELDKVLNLVDDKNLKKACIESSHNIQLLQSLISTKSNGKMSSFELAEKCNMPFVFVNTYLDLWEKKNLIKKKWLNPFKQNDTI
;
A
#
# COMPACT_ATOMS: atom_id res chain seq x y z
N ILE A 1 -4.59 0.05 7.23
CA ILE A 1 -4.40 0.50 5.88
C ILE A 1 -5.61 1.28 5.37
N PHE A 2 -6.84 0.79 5.42
CA PHE A 2 -8.04 1.56 5.11
C PHE A 2 -8.54 2.30 6.36
N ARG A 3 -7.99 3.47 6.66
CA ARG A 3 -8.54 4.34 7.72
C ARG A 3 -9.70 5.16 7.15
N PHE A 4 -10.89 4.59 7.15
CA PHE A 4 -12.12 5.37 6.95
C PHE A 4 -12.24 6.42 8.07
N LYS A 5 -12.59 7.63 7.72
CA LYS A 5 -12.51 8.84 8.56
C LYS A 5 -13.11 8.74 9.97
N LYS A 6 -13.94 7.75 10.29
CA LYS A 6 -14.59 7.63 11.61
C LYS A 6 -14.92 6.21 12.09
N LYS A 7 -14.80 5.17 11.26
CA LYS A 7 -15.14 3.80 11.66
C LYS A 7 -14.21 2.81 10.96
N SER A 8 -13.71 1.85 11.71
CA SER A 8 -13.03 0.70 11.10
C SER A 8 -14.01 -0.09 10.23
N PRO A 9 -13.60 -0.58 9.05
CA PRO A 9 -14.45 -1.43 8.24
C PRO A 9 -14.79 -2.70 9.02
N LYS A 10 -16.01 -3.16 8.90
CA LYS A 10 -16.43 -4.45 9.44
C LYS A 10 -16.05 -5.52 8.41
N ILE A 11 -15.23 -6.47 8.82
CA ILE A 11 -14.85 -7.61 7.99
C ILE A 11 -15.73 -8.79 8.35
N ASN A 12 -16.38 -9.37 7.37
CA ASN A 12 -17.17 -10.59 7.51
C ASN A 12 -16.54 -11.69 6.64
N ASN A 13 -16.80 -12.93 7.02
CA ASN A 13 -16.48 -14.07 6.16
C ASN A 13 -17.32 -14.01 4.87
N PHE A 14 -16.89 -14.76 3.85
CA PHE A 14 -17.62 -14.88 2.59
C PHE A 14 -19.11 -15.09 2.83
N ARG A 15 -19.95 -14.24 2.24
CA ARG A 15 -21.42 -14.20 2.42
C ARG A 15 -21.92 -14.06 3.86
N GLY A 16 -21.07 -13.73 4.82
CA GLY A 16 -21.47 -13.48 6.22
C GLY A 16 -22.14 -12.12 6.45
N GLY A 17 -22.35 -11.36 5.39
CA GLY A 17 -23.03 -10.05 5.38
C GLY A 17 -24.16 -10.04 4.37
N VAL A 18 -24.19 -9.02 3.52
CA VAL A 18 -25.07 -8.94 2.36
C VAL A 18 -24.41 -9.73 1.23
N GLY A 19 -25.11 -10.72 0.68
CA GLY A 19 -24.65 -11.50 -0.48
C GLY A 19 -25.38 -11.04 -1.73
N ALA A 20 -24.71 -11.11 -2.87
CA ALA A 20 -25.25 -10.85 -4.21
C ALA A 20 -24.76 -11.93 -5.19
N ASP A 21 -24.14 -11.53 -6.27
CA ASP A 21 -23.76 -12.45 -7.37
C ASP A 21 -22.40 -13.14 -7.15
N GLU A 22 -21.77 -12.98 -5.99
CA GLU A 22 -20.45 -13.58 -5.70
C GLU A 22 -20.42 -15.09 -5.91
N ILE A 23 -21.55 -15.77 -5.67
CA ILE A 23 -21.67 -17.21 -5.84
C ILE A 23 -21.56 -17.63 -7.32
N ALA A 24 -21.84 -16.74 -8.26
CA ALA A 24 -21.65 -17.01 -9.69
C ALA A 24 -20.17 -17.15 -10.05
N TYR A 25 -19.29 -16.53 -9.30
CA TYR A 25 -17.86 -16.53 -9.51
C TYR A 25 -17.13 -17.48 -8.58
N ASP A 26 -17.35 -17.34 -7.26
CA ASP A 26 -16.68 -18.14 -6.24
C ASP A 26 -17.53 -19.36 -5.87
N ASN A 27 -17.44 -20.38 -6.71
CA ASN A 27 -18.11 -21.68 -6.57
C ASN A 27 -17.15 -22.81 -6.94
N VAL A 28 -17.59 -24.04 -6.73
CA VAL A 28 -16.78 -25.26 -6.96
C VAL A 28 -16.36 -25.46 -8.42
N ILE A 29 -17.05 -24.85 -9.37
CA ILE A 29 -16.78 -24.94 -10.81
C ILE A 29 -15.83 -23.82 -11.22
N ASN A 30 -16.21 -22.57 -11.00
CA ASN A 30 -15.49 -21.39 -11.51
C ASN A 30 -14.25 -21.08 -10.66
N LYS A 31 -14.32 -21.26 -9.34
CA LYS A 31 -13.21 -21.05 -8.38
C LYS A 31 -12.53 -19.69 -8.51
N ILE A 32 -13.30 -18.66 -8.87
CA ILE A 32 -12.82 -17.29 -8.99
C ILE A 32 -13.01 -16.61 -7.63
N PRO A 33 -11.94 -16.32 -6.85
CA PRO A 33 -12.07 -15.65 -5.56
C PRO A 33 -12.80 -14.32 -5.72
N CYS A 34 -13.88 -14.15 -4.99
CA CYS A 34 -14.70 -12.95 -5.05
C CYS A 34 -14.86 -12.34 -3.67
N GLY A 35 -14.50 -11.06 -3.54
CA GLY A 35 -14.74 -10.27 -2.35
C GLY A 35 -15.76 -9.18 -2.63
N SER A 36 -16.52 -8.82 -1.62
CA SER A 36 -17.54 -7.79 -1.74
C SER A 36 -17.24 -6.63 -0.81
N LEU A 37 -17.38 -5.43 -1.32
CA LEU A 37 -17.22 -4.20 -0.57
C LEU A 37 -18.57 -3.47 -0.53
N TYR A 38 -19.13 -3.30 0.67
CA TYR A 38 -20.42 -2.66 0.88
C TYR A 38 -20.33 -1.47 1.82
N ARG A 39 -21.17 -0.48 1.57
CA ARG A 39 -21.50 0.57 2.56
C ARG A 39 -22.89 0.27 3.11
N TRP A 40 -22.96 -0.46 4.22
CA TRP A 40 -24.17 -0.97 4.78
C TRP A 40 -24.39 -0.51 6.24
N PRO A 41 -25.65 -0.31 6.69
CA PRO A 41 -26.90 -0.42 5.94
C PRO A 41 -27.15 0.80 5.01
N TYR A 42 -27.82 0.54 3.87
CA TYR A 42 -28.29 1.57 2.96
C TYR A 42 -29.82 1.72 3.09
N LYS A 43 -30.25 2.90 3.56
CA LYS A 43 -31.63 3.15 3.95
C LYS A 43 -32.66 2.91 2.83
N TYR A 44 -32.29 3.13 1.59
CA TYR A 44 -33.18 3.08 0.44
C TYR A 44 -33.05 1.79 -0.37
N TYR A 45 -32.27 0.84 0.13
CA TYR A 45 -32.05 -0.44 -0.55
C TYR A 45 -33.37 -1.15 -0.87
N HIS A 46 -33.54 -1.57 -2.12
CA HIS A 46 -34.76 -2.21 -2.66
C HIS A 46 -36.03 -1.37 -2.50
N SER A 47 -35.93 -0.05 -2.58
CA SER A 47 -37.08 0.84 -2.53
C SER A 47 -37.14 1.75 -3.76
N ASN A 48 -38.32 2.34 -4.01
CA ASN A 48 -38.49 3.34 -5.07
C ASN A 48 -37.76 4.66 -4.83
N LYS A 49 -37.07 4.79 -3.69
CA LYS A 49 -36.22 5.93 -3.34
C LYS A 49 -34.73 5.63 -3.56
N ASP A 50 -34.39 4.47 -4.10
CA ASP A 50 -33.02 4.13 -4.52
C ASP A 50 -32.73 4.80 -5.87
N ASP A 51 -32.48 6.09 -5.84
CA ASP A 51 -32.24 6.95 -6.98
C ASP A 51 -30.98 7.84 -6.80
N LEU A 52 -30.55 8.49 -7.87
CA LEU A 52 -29.36 9.34 -7.89
C LEU A 52 -29.43 10.51 -6.89
N LYS A 53 -30.62 11.00 -6.52
CA LYS A 53 -30.77 12.11 -5.57
C LYS A 53 -30.34 11.73 -4.15
N ASN A 54 -30.39 10.44 -3.85
CA ASN A 54 -30.02 9.88 -2.56
C ASN A 54 -28.57 9.41 -2.51
N LEU A 55 -27.81 9.52 -3.60
CA LEU A 55 -26.38 9.25 -3.63
C LEU A 55 -25.60 10.43 -3.04
N ASN A 56 -24.71 10.13 -2.11
CA ASN A 56 -23.80 11.12 -1.55
C ASN A 56 -22.48 11.10 -2.33
N LYS A 57 -22.16 12.21 -3.02
CA LYS A 57 -20.94 12.34 -3.82
C LYS A 57 -19.68 12.05 -3.02
N VAL A 58 -19.57 12.55 -1.78
CA VAL A 58 -18.39 12.32 -0.92
C VAL A 58 -18.23 10.84 -0.61
N ASN A 59 -19.33 10.14 -0.33
CA ASN A 59 -19.31 8.71 -0.07
C ASN A 59 -18.91 7.91 -1.32
N PHE A 60 -19.33 8.33 -2.49
CA PHE A 60 -18.98 7.70 -3.76
C PHE A 60 -17.49 7.88 -4.06
N GLU A 61 -16.96 9.09 -3.91
CA GLU A 61 -15.53 9.37 -4.09
C GLU A 61 -14.66 8.58 -3.11
N GLU A 62 -15.07 8.48 -1.85
CA GLU A 62 -14.37 7.66 -0.84
C GLU A 62 -14.35 6.18 -1.25
N TYR A 63 -15.49 5.64 -1.68
CA TYR A 63 -15.59 4.26 -2.15
C TYR A 63 -14.71 4.01 -3.38
N PHE A 64 -14.73 4.91 -4.33
CA PHE A 64 -13.91 4.83 -5.55
C PHE A 64 -12.40 4.84 -5.22
N ASN A 65 -11.97 5.69 -4.29
CA ASN A 65 -10.59 5.72 -3.85
C ASN A 65 -10.16 4.41 -3.18
N VAL A 66 -11.04 3.82 -2.36
CA VAL A 66 -10.78 2.50 -1.76
C VAL A 66 -10.62 1.41 -2.82
N LEU A 67 -11.47 1.39 -3.84
CA LEU A 67 -11.34 0.45 -4.96
C LEU A 67 -10.03 0.63 -5.72
N LYS A 68 -9.65 1.87 -6.01
CA LYS A 68 -8.34 2.17 -6.66
C LYS A 68 -7.17 1.63 -5.85
N GLU A 69 -7.18 1.83 -4.53
CA GLU A 69 -6.13 1.31 -3.66
C GLU A 69 -6.11 -0.22 -3.64
N LEU A 70 -7.28 -0.87 -3.57
CA LEU A 70 -7.38 -2.33 -3.62
C LEU A 70 -6.80 -2.89 -4.92
N ILE A 71 -7.19 -2.33 -6.06
CA ILE A 71 -6.66 -2.72 -7.37
C ILE A 71 -5.14 -2.52 -7.39
N TYR A 72 -4.66 -1.37 -6.92
CA TYR A 72 -3.23 -1.09 -6.87
C TYR A 72 -2.47 -2.11 -6.01
N ILE A 73 -3.01 -2.51 -4.86
CA ILE A 73 -2.41 -3.53 -4.00
C ILE A 73 -2.38 -4.89 -4.70
N ILE A 74 -3.51 -5.33 -5.27
CA ILE A 74 -3.60 -6.62 -5.97
C ILE A 74 -2.60 -6.67 -7.13
N GLU A 75 -2.50 -5.59 -7.89
CA GLU A 75 -1.60 -5.48 -9.04
C GLU A 75 -0.12 -5.44 -8.65
N ASN A 76 0.21 -4.91 -7.48
CA ASN A 76 1.59 -4.62 -7.11
C ASN A 76 2.09 -5.38 -5.88
N ASN A 77 1.29 -6.31 -5.33
CA ASN A 77 1.74 -7.13 -4.22
C ASN A 77 2.73 -8.20 -4.71
N ALA A 78 3.84 -8.32 -4.00
CA ALA A 78 4.91 -9.24 -4.35
C ALA A 78 5.60 -9.78 -3.09
N VAL A 79 6.15 -10.98 -3.15
CA VAL A 79 7.17 -11.42 -2.21
C VAL A 79 8.54 -10.99 -2.73
N PHE A 80 9.51 -10.85 -1.84
CA PHE A 80 10.83 -10.34 -2.21
C PHE A 80 11.95 -11.17 -1.58
N TYR A 81 13.02 -11.32 -2.35
CA TYR A 81 14.18 -12.15 -2.02
C TYR A 81 15.44 -11.30 -2.02
N ASN A 82 16.32 -11.50 -1.04
CA ASN A 82 17.60 -10.82 -1.01
C ASN A 82 18.53 -11.31 -2.12
N LYS A 83 19.37 -10.39 -2.61
CA LYS A 83 20.48 -10.66 -3.56
C LYS A 83 21.84 -10.24 -2.99
N PHE A 84 21.87 -9.74 -1.77
CA PHE A 84 23.10 -9.32 -1.10
C PHE A 84 23.68 -10.46 -0.24
N LYS A 85 25.02 -10.55 -0.22
CA LYS A 85 25.75 -11.54 0.59
C LYS A 85 26.06 -11.04 2.01
N SER A 86 26.02 -9.72 2.22
CA SER A 86 26.22 -9.07 3.52
C SER A 86 25.24 -7.90 3.64
N LEU A 87 24.97 -7.45 4.87
CA LEU A 87 24.05 -6.33 5.10
C LEU A 87 24.50 -5.08 4.33
N PRO A 88 23.66 -4.52 3.47
CA PRO A 88 24.03 -3.36 2.66
C PRO A 88 24.11 -2.10 3.53
N LYS A 89 25.17 -1.32 3.36
CA LYS A 89 25.27 0.02 3.95
C LYS A 89 24.41 0.99 3.14
N LEU A 90 23.16 1.19 3.54
CA LEU A 90 22.17 1.97 2.78
C LEU A 90 22.59 3.42 2.53
N SER A 91 23.40 4.02 3.43
CA SER A 91 23.97 5.36 3.28
C SER A 91 25.17 5.43 2.32
N HIS A 92 25.64 4.29 1.76
CA HIS A 92 26.74 4.32 0.81
C HIS A 92 26.32 5.06 -0.46
N PRO A 93 27.15 5.97 -1.04
CA PRO A 93 26.78 6.81 -2.20
C PRO A 93 26.28 6.02 -3.43
N LYS A 94 26.78 4.81 -3.66
CA LYS A 94 26.32 3.93 -4.76
C LYS A 94 24.90 3.42 -4.54
N LEU A 95 24.47 3.23 -3.29
CA LEU A 95 23.13 2.78 -2.94
C LEU A 95 22.19 3.97 -2.76
N ASP A 96 22.55 4.87 -1.86
CA ASP A 96 21.81 6.10 -1.58
C ASP A 96 20.33 5.83 -1.21
N LEU A 97 20.14 4.77 -0.38
CA LEU A 97 18.83 4.26 0.01
C LEU A 97 18.45 4.58 1.46
N TYR A 98 19.40 5.13 2.24
CA TYR A 98 19.12 5.45 3.64
C TYR A 98 18.15 6.63 3.73
N ILE A 99 17.10 6.46 4.53
CA ILE A 99 16.12 7.50 4.82
C ILE A 99 16.16 7.78 6.32
N SER A 100 16.33 9.03 6.70
CA SER A 100 16.29 9.46 8.08
C SER A 100 14.87 9.83 8.51
N ALA A 101 14.40 9.25 9.60
CA ALA A 101 13.10 9.62 10.18
C ALA A 101 13.02 11.11 10.55
N ARG A 102 14.15 11.71 10.95
CA ARG A 102 14.22 13.14 11.29
C ARG A 102 13.94 14.06 10.10
N ASP A 103 14.34 13.63 8.90
CA ASP A 103 14.19 14.48 7.71
C ASP A 103 12.72 14.61 7.31
N TRP A 104 11.92 13.58 7.56
CA TRP A 104 10.48 13.59 7.32
C TRP A 104 9.71 14.46 8.31
N MET A 105 10.05 14.38 9.59
CA MET A 105 9.44 15.23 10.63
C MET A 105 9.75 16.72 10.42
N LYS A 106 10.95 17.06 9.94
CA LYS A 106 11.34 18.44 9.66
C LYS A 106 10.56 19.07 8.51
N LYS A 107 10.17 18.29 7.51
CA LYS A 107 9.35 18.78 6.38
C LYS A 107 7.96 19.24 6.80
N GLU A 108 7.37 18.58 7.78
CA GLU A 108 6.05 18.95 8.31
C GLU A 108 6.08 20.32 9.00
N ASN A 109 7.20 20.67 9.64
CA ASN A 109 7.39 21.92 10.40
C ASN A 109 8.06 23.05 9.61
N LYS A 110 8.15 22.98 8.27
CA LYS A 110 8.83 23.98 7.40
C LYS A 110 10.28 24.31 7.81
N VAL A 111 10.93 23.47 8.59
CA VAL A 111 12.35 23.65 8.87
C VAL A 111 13.12 23.29 7.60
N VAL A 112 13.81 24.26 7.03
CA VAL A 112 14.63 24.11 5.81
C VAL A 112 15.74 23.12 6.13
N VAL A 113 15.55 21.86 5.74
CA VAL A 113 16.60 20.84 5.82
C VAL A 113 17.65 21.17 4.76
N ASN A 114 18.90 21.12 5.13
CA ASN A 114 20.02 21.28 4.20
C ASN A 114 19.82 20.36 2.99
N LYS A 115 19.54 20.93 1.83
CA LYS A 115 19.27 20.19 0.57
C LYS A 115 20.38 19.22 0.17
N GLY A 116 21.56 19.33 0.77
CA GLY A 116 22.72 18.49 0.50
C GLY A 116 22.70 17.10 1.17
N LEU A 117 21.82 16.84 2.15
CA LEU A 117 21.78 15.60 2.92
C LEU A 117 20.64 14.66 2.55
N GLN A 118 19.82 15.01 1.56
CA GLN A 118 18.74 14.13 1.10
C GLN A 118 19.28 12.99 0.23
N SER A 119 19.00 11.76 0.63
CA SER A 119 19.29 10.59 -0.18
C SER A 119 18.47 10.58 -1.48
N LYS A 120 18.89 9.79 -2.45
CA LYS A 120 18.09 9.56 -3.66
C LYS A 120 16.74 8.92 -3.33
N ALA A 121 16.73 8.05 -2.32
CA ALA A 121 15.50 7.44 -1.85
C ALA A 121 14.53 8.48 -1.26
N ASP A 122 15.02 9.45 -0.48
CA ASP A 122 14.18 10.55 0.01
C ASP A 122 13.52 11.32 -1.13
N LYS A 123 14.29 11.64 -2.17
CA LYS A 123 13.80 12.40 -3.33
C LYS A 123 12.74 11.63 -4.12
N GLU A 124 12.92 10.32 -4.30
CA GLU A 124 11.94 9.50 -5.01
C GLU A 124 10.65 9.34 -4.20
N LEU A 125 10.76 9.15 -2.89
CA LEU A 125 9.58 9.07 -2.02
C LEU A 125 8.84 10.42 -1.93
N ASP A 126 9.55 11.54 -1.97
CA ASP A 126 8.95 12.87 -2.09
C ASP A 126 8.13 13.03 -3.38
N LYS A 127 8.62 12.49 -4.50
CA LYS A 127 7.85 12.49 -5.76
C LYS A 127 6.55 11.72 -5.60
N VAL A 128 6.60 10.53 -4.97
CA VAL A 128 5.39 9.74 -4.69
C VAL A 128 4.41 10.52 -3.83
N LEU A 129 4.88 11.18 -2.76
CA LEU A 129 4.03 12.02 -1.92
C LEU A 129 3.38 13.17 -2.68
N ASN A 130 4.09 13.75 -3.65
CA ASN A 130 3.56 14.84 -4.48
C ASN A 130 2.56 14.36 -5.53
N LEU A 131 2.67 13.10 -5.98
CA LEU A 131 1.73 12.48 -6.92
C LEU A 131 0.48 11.91 -6.25
N VAL A 132 0.48 11.77 -4.92
CA VAL A 132 -0.69 11.32 -4.16
C VAL A 132 -1.66 12.49 -4.01
N ASP A 133 -2.75 12.46 -4.77
CA ASP A 133 -3.82 13.47 -4.69
C ASP A 133 -4.65 13.34 -3.42
N ASP A 134 -4.74 12.15 -2.83
CA ASP A 134 -5.47 11.93 -1.58
C ASP A 134 -4.72 12.52 -0.38
N LYS A 135 -5.28 13.60 0.16
CA LYS A 135 -4.74 14.29 1.35
C LYS A 135 -4.61 13.39 2.57
N ASN A 136 -5.49 12.40 2.73
CA ASN A 136 -5.45 11.49 3.88
C ASN A 136 -4.33 10.46 3.73
N LEU A 137 -4.13 9.93 2.52
CA LEU A 137 -3.04 9.02 2.21
C LEU A 137 -1.69 9.73 2.36
N LYS A 138 -1.58 10.95 1.84
CA LYS A 138 -0.38 11.79 2.01
C LYS A 138 -0.08 12.04 3.49
N LYS A 139 -1.09 12.38 4.28
CA LYS A 139 -0.96 12.55 5.72
C LYS A 139 -0.51 11.27 6.42
N ALA A 140 -1.11 10.12 6.07
CA ALA A 140 -0.71 8.82 6.61
C ALA A 140 0.75 8.47 6.28
N CYS A 141 1.24 8.78 5.08
CA CYS A 141 2.65 8.61 4.73
C CYS A 141 3.57 9.44 5.62
N ILE A 142 3.22 10.70 5.89
CA ILE A 142 3.99 11.60 6.75
C ILE A 142 3.97 11.10 8.20
N GLU A 143 2.80 10.78 8.74
CA GLU A 143 2.63 10.30 10.11
C GLU A 143 3.35 8.99 10.40
N SER A 144 3.45 8.10 9.41
CA SER A 144 4.15 6.81 9.53
C SER A 144 5.65 6.88 9.26
N SER A 145 6.19 8.05 8.97
CA SER A 145 7.62 8.23 8.63
C SER A 145 8.58 7.75 9.74
N HIS A 146 8.15 7.77 11.00
CA HIS A 146 8.92 7.23 12.12
C HIS A 146 9.14 5.71 12.03
N ASN A 147 8.33 5.00 11.26
CA ASN A 147 8.46 3.56 11.05
C ASN A 147 9.45 3.19 9.93
N ILE A 148 10.08 4.19 9.29
CA ILE A 148 11.01 3.93 8.17
C ILE A 148 12.22 3.08 8.58
N GLN A 149 12.72 3.24 9.79
CA GLN A 149 13.82 2.42 10.28
C GLN A 149 13.41 0.96 10.45
N LEU A 150 12.18 0.72 10.93
CA LEU A 150 11.61 -0.61 11.00
C LEU A 150 11.48 -1.22 9.60
N LEU A 151 10.99 -0.45 8.63
CA LEU A 151 10.89 -0.88 7.23
C LEU A 151 12.26 -1.29 6.68
N GLN A 152 13.29 -0.45 6.86
CA GLN A 152 14.66 -0.74 6.41
C GLN A 152 15.21 -2.02 7.06
N SER A 153 15.00 -2.18 8.36
CA SER A 153 15.42 -3.38 9.11
C SER A 153 14.70 -4.63 8.61
N LEU A 154 13.38 -4.58 8.42
CA LEU A 154 12.62 -5.74 7.96
C LEU A 154 12.98 -6.13 6.52
N ILE A 155 13.21 -5.19 5.62
CA ILE A 155 13.71 -5.51 4.27
C ILE A 155 15.08 -6.19 4.39
N SER A 156 15.99 -5.65 5.19
CA SER A 156 17.35 -6.20 5.33
C SER A 156 17.38 -7.60 5.93
N THR A 157 16.42 -7.97 6.78
CA THR A 157 16.44 -9.21 7.55
C THR A 157 15.40 -10.25 7.12
N LYS A 158 14.34 -9.86 6.42
CA LYS A 158 13.20 -10.73 6.09
C LYS A 158 12.95 -10.90 4.59
N SER A 159 13.88 -10.48 3.74
CA SER A 159 13.82 -10.68 2.28
C SER A 159 14.10 -12.12 1.87
N ASN A 160 13.25 -13.05 2.29
CA ASN A 160 13.40 -14.49 2.05
C ASN A 160 12.21 -15.13 1.33
N GLY A 161 11.34 -14.30 0.73
CA GLY A 161 10.16 -14.75 0.01
C GLY A 161 8.96 -15.19 0.87
N LYS A 162 9.08 -15.10 2.22
CA LYS A 162 8.02 -15.52 3.15
C LYS A 162 7.04 -14.41 3.53
N MET A 163 7.35 -13.17 3.19
CA MET A 163 6.54 -11.99 3.50
C MET A 163 6.27 -11.20 2.23
N SER A 164 5.03 -10.83 2.01
CA SER A 164 4.66 -9.98 0.90
C SER A 164 4.90 -8.51 1.21
N SER A 165 4.96 -7.69 0.16
CA SER A 165 5.07 -6.23 0.31
C SER A 165 3.86 -5.62 1.02
N PHE A 166 2.67 -6.24 0.89
CA PHE A 166 1.49 -5.83 1.63
C PHE A 166 1.62 -6.14 3.12
N GLU A 167 2.02 -7.35 3.52
CA GLU A 167 2.27 -7.70 4.92
C GLU A 167 3.38 -6.85 5.55
N LEU A 168 4.40 -6.48 4.76
CA LEU A 168 5.44 -5.56 5.20
C LEU A 168 4.86 -4.17 5.50
N ALA A 169 3.98 -3.66 4.64
CA ALA A 169 3.30 -2.39 4.85
C ALA A 169 2.42 -2.40 6.11
N GLU A 170 1.70 -3.50 6.36
CA GLU A 170 0.92 -3.69 7.59
C GLU A 170 1.81 -3.70 8.85
N LYS A 171 2.88 -4.49 8.84
CA LYS A 171 3.81 -4.56 9.98
C LYS A 171 4.46 -3.23 10.29
N CYS A 172 4.77 -2.44 9.28
CA CYS A 172 5.32 -1.10 9.45
C CYS A 172 4.25 -0.03 9.72
N ASN A 173 2.96 -0.38 9.66
CA ASN A 173 1.85 0.57 9.70
C ASN A 173 2.06 1.74 8.73
N MET A 174 2.47 1.43 7.50
CA MET A 174 2.79 2.38 6.44
C MET A 174 1.89 2.16 5.23
N PRO A 175 1.56 3.21 4.46
CA PRO A 175 0.83 3.06 3.21
C PRO A 175 1.55 2.13 2.24
N PHE A 176 0.80 1.26 1.58
CA PHE A 176 1.36 0.26 0.67
C PHE A 176 2.16 0.90 -0.49
N VAL A 177 1.63 1.98 -1.07
CA VAL A 177 2.30 2.70 -2.16
C VAL A 177 3.70 3.16 -1.76
N PHE A 178 3.86 3.63 -0.52
CA PHE A 178 5.16 4.06 -0.01
C PHE A 178 6.14 2.89 0.11
N VAL A 179 5.69 1.81 0.74
CA VAL A 179 6.51 0.60 0.94
C VAL A 179 6.89 -0.02 -0.40
N ASN A 180 5.94 -0.14 -1.33
CA ASN A 180 6.20 -0.69 -2.64
C ASN A 180 7.21 0.14 -3.44
N THR A 181 7.07 1.48 -3.43
CA THR A 181 8.05 2.38 -4.08
C THR A 181 9.44 2.20 -3.47
N TYR A 182 9.54 2.05 -2.15
CA TYR A 182 10.83 1.83 -1.51
C TYR A 182 11.46 0.48 -1.90
N LEU A 183 10.65 -0.58 -1.98
CA LEU A 183 11.09 -1.88 -2.50
C LEU A 183 11.55 -1.81 -3.97
N ASP A 184 10.89 -1.00 -4.80
CA ASP A 184 11.33 -0.75 -6.19
C ASP A 184 12.73 -0.13 -6.24
N LEU A 185 13.04 0.78 -5.31
CA LEU A 185 14.39 1.36 -5.22
C LEU A 185 15.45 0.32 -4.84
N TRP A 186 15.12 -0.60 -3.91
CA TRP A 186 16.02 -1.71 -3.57
C TRP A 186 16.22 -2.67 -4.75
N GLU A 187 15.17 -2.96 -5.50
CA GLU A 187 15.24 -3.80 -6.68
C GLU A 187 16.09 -3.15 -7.80
N LYS A 188 15.88 -1.85 -8.06
CA LYS A 188 16.70 -1.06 -8.99
C LYS A 188 18.20 -1.05 -8.63
N LYS A 189 18.52 -1.23 -7.34
CA LYS A 189 19.91 -1.36 -6.86
C LYS A 189 20.41 -2.82 -6.84
N ASN A 190 19.62 -3.74 -7.36
CA ASN A 190 19.92 -5.18 -7.39
C ASN A 190 20.17 -5.78 -6.01
N LEU A 191 19.56 -5.23 -4.96
CA LEU A 191 19.65 -5.73 -3.60
C LEU A 191 18.57 -6.77 -3.29
N ILE A 192 17.43 -6.67 -3.94
CA ILE A 192 16.34 -7.65 -3.85
C ILE A 192 15.85 -7.99 -5.25
N LYS A 193 15.11 -9.09 -5.35
CA LYS A 193 14.27 -9.44 -6.51
C LYS A 193 12.85 -9.63 -6.03
N LYS A 194 11.88 -9.03 -6.71
CA LYS A 194 10.45 -9.22 -6.45
C LYS A 194 9.91 -10.38 -7.30
N LYS A 195 8.99 -11.13 -6.71
CA LYS A 195 8.14 -12.10 -7.40
C LYS A 195 6.69 -11.70 -7.15
N TRP A 196 6.01 -11.33 -8.21
CA TRP A 196 4.62 -10.86 -8.14
C TRP A 196 3.68 -11.98 -7.67
N LEU A 197 2.74 -11.63 -6.83
CA LEU A 197 1.65 -12.53 -6.40
C LEU A 197 0.46 -12.47 -7.37
N ASN A 198 0.38 -11.44 -8.20
CA ASN A 198 -0.58 -11.36 -9.29
C ASN A 198 -0.24 -12.43 -10.35
N PRO A 199 -1.12 -13.42 -10.61
CA PRO A 199 -0.83 -14.52 -11.54
C PRO A 199 -0.72 -14.04 -13.00
N PHE A 200 -1.22 -12.86 -13.33
CA PHE A 200 -1.17 -12.29 -14.68
C PHE A 200 0.11 -11.49 -14.95
N LYS A 201 0.91 -11.20 -13.93
CA LYS A 201 2.22 -10.60 -14.12
C LYS A 201 3.27 -11.67 -14.35
N GLN A 202 4.08 -11.49 -15.40
CA GLN A 202 5.21 -12.37 -15.66
C GLN A 202 6.25 -12.24 -14.53
N ASN A 203 6.62 -13.36 -13.97
CA ASN A 203 7.74 -13.48 -13.06
C ASN A 203 8.90 -14.03 -13.88
N ASP A 204 9.98 -13.25 -14.03
CA ASP A 204 11.21 -13.85 -14.53
C ASP A 204 11.60 -15.02 -13.65
N THR A 205 12.11 -16.08 -14.23
CA THR A 205 12.67 -17.23 -13.51
C THR A 205 13.69 -16.74 -12.49
N ILE A 206 13.53 -17.17 -11.25
CA ILE A 206 14.40 -16.81 -10.11
C ILE A 206 15.75 -17.52 -10.25
#